data_449dedd6292db3fc043ac6d9d66cd5ee
#
_entry.id   449dedd6292db3fc043ac6d9d66cd5ee
#
_cell.length_a   1.000
_cell.length_b   1.000
_cell.length_c   1.000
_cell.angle_alpha   90.00
_cell.angle_beta   90.00
_cell.angle_gamma   90.00
#
_symmetry.space_group_name_H-M   'P 1'
#
loop_
_entity.id
_entity.type
_entity.pdbx_description
1 polymer ?
#
loop_
_entity_poly.entity_id
_entity_poly.type
_entity_poly.pdbx_seq_one_letter_code
_entity_poly.pdbx_strand_id
1 'polypeptide(L)'
;MKLKSIVMFDQESRIKDPKENLNFITRCITDLFESFLETYETEDCKQLNFILGDFVEFKIDAEMDGFYDIEVPFDKSNFLLIEDSLKKRELARTLEKGLRFVSKEKGWDEKPFLKALDKMKEIQYKNQYYAFKHFKLNPSKTLKANVLCEFDLYTFRIFIEVYDRKKEPNLISKECIYETLPL
;
A
#
# COMPACT_ATOMS: atom_id res chain seq x y z
N MET A 1 17.07 -14.26 3.47
CA MET A 1 15.76 -14.51 2.82
C MET A 1 15.30 -13.27 2.06
N LYS A 2 14.38 -13.40 1.11
CA LYS A 2 13.78 -12.24 0.47
C LYS A 2 12.62 -11.73 1.33
N LEU A 3 12.62 -10.44 1.69
CA LEU A 3 11.46 -9.77 2.26
C LEU A 3 10.35 -9.72 1.19
N LYS A 4 9.21 -10.35 1.46
CA LYS A 4 8.13 -10.56 0.49
C LYS A 4 6.92 -9.69 0.75
N SER A 5 6.65 -9.40 2.03
CA SER A 5 5.44 -8.68 2.42
C SER A 5 5.65 -7.83 3.66
N ILE A 6 4.89 -6.73 3.69
CA ILE A 6 4.79 -5.84 4.83
C ILE A 6 3.31 -5.58 5.07
N VAL A 7 2.84 -5.93 6.26
CA VAL A 7 1.44 -5.78 6.64
C VAL A 7 1.34 -4.83 7.83
N MET A 8 0.33 -3.98 7.84
CA MET A 8 -0.03 -3.13 8.97
C MET A 8 -1.46 -3.45 9.36
N PHE A 9 -1.71 -3.72 10.64
CA PHE A 9 -3.05 -4.08 11.12
C PHE A 9 -3.18 -3.79 12.62
N ASP A 10 -4.41 -3.80 13.14
CA ASP A 10 -4.67 -3.84 14.57
C ASP A 10 -5.13 -5.23 15.01
N GLN A 11 -5.06 -5.50 16.32
CA GLN A 11 -5.48 -6.78 16.87
C GLN A 11 -7.00 -6.88 17.06
N GLU A 12 -7.75 -5.83 16.77
CA GLU A 12 -9.21 -5.82 16.93
C GLU A 12 -9.91 -6.58 15.80
N SER A 13 -9.92 -7.91 15.88
CA SER A 13 -10.48 -8.82 14.86
C SER A 13 -12.00 -8.73 14.64
N ARG A 14 -12.73 -7.85 15.36
CA ARG A 14 -14.21 -7.79 15.35
C ARG A 14 -14.80 -6.47 14.90
N ILE A 15 -14.04 -5.61 14.24
CA ILE A 15 -14.56 -4.34 13.76
C ILE A 15 -15.52 -4.63 12.61
N LYS A 16 -16.80 -4.26 12.81
CA LYS A 16 -17.86 -4.48 11.82
C LYS A 16 -17.84 -3.45 10.70
N ASP A 17 -17.42 -2.21 10.99
CA ASP A 17 -17.33 -1.16 9.98
C ASP A 17 -15.97 -1.23 9.25
N PRO A 18 -15.98 -1.50 7.95
CA PRO A 18 -14.74 -1.51 7.16
C PRO A 18 -13.96 -0.20 7.20
N LYS A 19 -14.63 0.94 7.46
CA LYS A 19 -13.99 2.26 7.57
C LYS A 19 -13.22 2.47 8.86
N GLU A 20 -13.40 1.60 9.84
CA GLU A 20 -12.69 1.59 11.12
C GLU A 20 -11.69 0.43 11.21
N ASN A 21 -11.70 -0.46 10.23
CA ASN A 21 -10.85 -1.64 10.20
C ASN A 21 -9.49 -1.32 9.58
N LEU A 22 -8.47 -1.20 10.43
CA LEU A 22 -7.11 -0.89 9.97
C LEU A 22 -6.54 -1.95 9.03
N ASN A 23 -6.99 -3.21 9.13
CA ASN A 23 -6.54 -4.28 8.24
C ASN A 23 -6.90 -4.02 6.76
N PHE A 24 -7.97 -3.27 6.52
CA PHE A 24 -8.35 -2.85 5.17
C PHE A 24 -7.73 -1.51 4.77
N ILE A 25 -7.81 -0.52 5.68
CA ILE A 25 -7.40 0.86 5.41
C ILE A 25 -5.91 0.96 5.09
N THR A 26 -5.07 0.16 5.75
CA THR A 26 -3.61 0.20 5.58
C THR A 26 -3.12 -0.39 4.27
N ARG A 27 -3.89 -1.31 3.66
CA ARG A 27 -3.51 -2.05 2.44
C ARG A 27 -3.10 -1.14 1.28
N CYS A 28 -3.84 -0.06 1.06
CA CYS A 28 -3.51 0.86 -0.03
C CYS A 28 -2.10 1.47 0.08
N ILE A 29 -1.55 1.54 1.30
CA ILE A 29 -0.20 2.07 1.58
C ILE A 29 0.85 0.95 1.56
N THR A 30 0.59 -0.20 2.19
CA THR A 30 1.55 -1.31 2.22
C THR A 30 1.75 -1.90 0.83
N ASP A 31 0.69 -2.13 0.06
CA ASP A 31 0.79 -2.65 -1.31
C ASP A 31 1.48 -1.64 -2.24
N LEU A 32 1.21 -0.33 -2.06
CA LEU A 32 1.92 0.71 -2.80
C LEU A 32 3.42 0.73 -2.48
N PHE A 33 3.77 0.62 -1.21
CA PHE A 33 5.16 0.53 -0.77
C PHE A 33 5.87 -0.68 -1.40
N GLU A 34 5.26 -1.86 -1.30
CA GLU A 34 5.79 -3.10 -1.88
C GLU A 34 6.00 -2.98 -3.40
N SER A 35 5.12 -2.25 -4.11
CA SER A 35 5.25 -2.03 -5.56
C SER A 35 6.50 -1.22 -5.95
N PHE A 36 7.00 -0.37 -5.04
CA PHE A 36 8.20 0.43 -5.23
C PHE A 36 9.45 -0.15 -4.58
N LEU A 37 9.27 -1.09 -3.64
CA LEU A 37 10.40 -1.75 -3.00
C LEU A 37 11.08 -2.70 -3.99
N GLU A 38 12.34 -2.40 -4.29
CA GLU A 38 13.21 -3.34 -5.01
C GLU A 38 13.40 -4.60 -4.18
N THR A 39 13.85 -5.69 -4.80
CA THR A 39 14.16 -6.92 -4.06
C THR A 39 15.08 -6.61 -2.88
N TYR A 40 14.60 -6.88 -1.68
CA TYR A 40 15.34 -6.68 -0.43
C TYR A 40 15.60 -8.03 0.23
N GLU A 41 16.87 -8.32 0.51
CA GLU A 41 17.26 -9.57 1.14
C GLU A 41 17.58 -9.34 2.62
N THR A 42 17.09 -10.23 3.45
CA THR A 42 17.31 -10.30 4.88
C THR A 42 17.97 -11.64 5.23
N GLU A 43 18.51 -11.76 6.42
CA GLU A 43 19.05 -13.05 6.88
C GLU A 43 17.93 -14.07 7.13
N ASP A 44 16.85 -13.66 7.79
CA ASP A 44 15.86 -14.54 8.40
C ASP A 44 14.41 -14.05 8.31
N CYS A 45 14.13 -12.85 7.77
CA CYS A 45 12.79 -12.28 7.68
C CYS A 45 12.23 -12.32 6.26
N LYS A 46 11.02 -12.80 6.09
CA LYS A 46 10.25 -12.77 4.83
C LYS A 46 9.02 -11.89 4.89
N GLN A 47 8.55 -11.54 6.09
CA GLN A 47 7.38 -10.69 6.30
C GLN A 47 7.51 -9.88 7.58
N LEU A 48 7.18 -8.59 7.48
CA LEU A 48 7.02 -7.68 8.60
C LEU A 48 5.54 -7.46 8.88
N ASN A 49 5.14 -7.69 10.13
CA ASN A 49 3.80 -7.43 10.64
C ASN A 49 3.88 -6.26 11.61
N PHE A 50 3.44 -5.08 11.20
CA PHE A 50 3.32 -3.93 12.08
C PHE A 50 1.96 -3.92 12.76
N ILE A 51 1.94 -4.21 14.05
CA ILE A 51 0.73 -4.28 14.89
C ILE A 51 0.50 -2.89 15.49
N LEU A 52 -0.52 -2.21 15.01
CA LEU A 52 -0.87 -0.85 15.42
C LEU A 52 -1.73 -0.88 16.68
N GLY A 53 -1.38 -0.09 17.69
CA GLY A 53 -2.13 -0.05 18.95
C GLY A 53 -1.60 0.93 19.97
N ASP A 54 -2.22 0.95 21.15
CA ASP A 54 -1.86 1.81 22.27
C ASP A 54 -0.58 1.33 23.00
N PHE A 55 0.47 1.12 22.22
CA PHE A 55 1.78 0.74 22.74
C PHE A 55 2.55 1.98 23.17
N VAL A 56 3.44 1.82 24.16
CA VAL A 56 4.26 2.95 24.67
C VAL A 56 5.43 3.24 23.73
N GLU A 57 6.02 2.18 23.14
CA GLU A 57 7.18 2.25 22.26
C GLU A 57 7.16 1.17 21.20
N PHE A 58 8.03 1.30 20.20
CA PHE A 58 8.24 0.24 19.22
C PHE A 58 8.95 -0.94 19.86
N LYS A 59 8.49 -2.15 19.57
CA LYS A 59 9.08 -3.39 20.08
C LYS A 59 8.93 -4.50 19.07
N ILE A 60 9.98 -5.31 18.88
CA ILE A 60 9.83 -6.61 18.22
C ILE A 60 9.27 -7.57 19.26
N ASP A 61 8.01 -7.96 19.07
CA ASP A 61 7.29 -8.81 20.02
C ASP A 61 7.51 -10.29 19.76
N ALA A 62 7.53 -10.69 18.50
CA ALA A 62 7.80 -12.06 18.10
C ALA A 62 8.62 -12.17 16.83
N GLU A 63 9.44 -13.23 16.75
CA GLU A 63 10.21 -13.62 15.59
C GLU A 63 10.06 -15.14 15.42
N MET A 64 9.32 -15.56 14.39
CA MET A 64 9.08 -16.98 14.16
C MET A 64 8.91 -17.28 12.66
N ASP A 65 9.61 -18.28 12.16
CA ASP A 65 9.48 -18.81 10.79
C ASP A 65 9.63 -17.77 9.67
N GLY A 66 10.38 -16.68 9.95
CA GLY A 66 10.57 -15.56 9.02
C GLY A 66 9.48 -14.50 9.08
N PHE A 67 8.59 -14.53 10.06
CA PHE A 67 7.65 -13.48 10.38
C PHE A 67 8.14 -12.68 11.57
N TYR A 68 8.14 -11.37 11.46
CA TYR A 68 8.45 -10.48 12.57
C TYR A 68 7.21 -9.68 12.92
N ASP A 69 6.75 -9.82 14.16
CA ASP A 69 5.65 -9.04 14.74
C ASP A 69 6.24 -7.85 15.49
N ILE A 70 5.87 -6.66 15.09
CA ILE A 70 6.36 -5.40 15.63
C ILE A 70 5.21 -4.60 16.20
N GLU A 71 5.22 -4.36 17.50
CA GLU A 71 4.32 -3.43 18.18
C GLU A 71 4.66 -2.00 17.76
N VAL A 72 3.64 -1.26 17.29
CA VAL A 72 3.77 0.10 16.77
C VAL A 72 2.83 1.03 17.50
N PRO A 73 3.33 2.04 18.23
CA PRO A 73 2.50 3.08 18.84
C PRO A 73 1.66 3.80 17.79
N PHE A 74 0.33 3.73 17.95
CA PHE A 74 -0.59 4.33 16.99
C PHE A 74 -1.90 4.76 17.66
N ASP A 75 -2.22 6.04 17.61
CA ASP A 75 -3.47 6.61 18.10
C ASP A 75 -4.57 6.43 17.06
N LYS A 76 -5.25 5.26 17.12
CA LYS A 76 -6.34 4.91 16.23
C LYS A 76 -7.51 5.88 16.33
N SER A 77 -7.83 6.33 17.55
CA SER A 77 -8.97 7.22 17.78
C SER A 77 -8.76 8.56 17.07
N ASN A 78 -7.60 9.16 17.20
CA ASN A 78 -7.26 10.39 16.49
C ASN A 78 -7.15 10.15 14.97
N PHE A 79 -6.55 9.03 14.53
CA PHE A 79 -6.44 8.68 13.13
C PHE A 79 -7.81 8.59 12.43
N LEU A 80 -8.82 8.04 13.08
CA LEU A 80 -10.16 7.92 12.49
C LEU A 80 -10.84 9.28 12.32
N LEU A 81 -10.49 10.28 13.14
CA LEU A 81 -11.06 11.63 13.12
C LEU A 81 -10.43 12.57 12.08
N ILE A 82 -9.20 12.31 11.63
CA ILE A 82 -8.56 13.18 10.64
C ILE A 82 -9.16 12.99 9.25
N GLU A 83 -9.00 13.99 8.39
CA GLU A 83 -9.44 13.94 7.00
C GLU A 83 -8.77 12.81 6.22
N ASP A 84 -9.50 12.18 5.31
CA ASP A 84 -9.01 11.06 4.49
C ASP A 84 -7.77 11.43 3.65
N SER A 85 -7.69 12.68 3.20
CA SER A 85 -6.51 13.22 2.52
C SER A 85 -5.21 13.15 3.35
N LEU A 86 -5.32 13.18 4.67
CA LEU A 86 -4.21 13.10 5.63
C LEU A 86 -3.93 11.68 6.08
N LYS A 87 -4.93 10.78 6.06
CA LYS A 87 -4.79 9.39 6.52
C LYS A 87 -3.69 8.64 5.81
N LYS A 88 -3.61 8.74 4.49
CA LYS A 88 -2.54 8.07 3.70
C LYS A 88 -1.15 8.53 4.12
N ARG A 89 -1.00 9.83 4.39
CA ARG A 89 0.27 10.39 4.86
C ARG A 89 0.63 9.88 6.25
N GLU A 90 -0.34 9.81 7.15
CA GLU A 90 -0.09 9.32 8.51
C GLU A 90 0.26 7.82 8.50
N LEU A 91 -0.42 7.00 7.70
CA LEU A 91 -0.06 5.60 7.53
C LEU A 91 1.35 5.43 6.94
N ALA A 92 1.69 6.19 5.91
CA ALA A 92 3.04 6.15 5.33
C ALA A 92 4.13 6.60 6.32
N ARG A 93 3.84 7.61 7.16
CA ARG A 93 4.72 8.06 8.24
C ARG A 93 4.90 6.98 9.32
N THR A 94 3.82 6.30 9.69
CA THR A 94 3.86 5.20 10.65
C THR A 94 4.67 4.03 10.10
N LEU A 95 4.48 3.67 8.82
CA LEU A 95 5.28 2.67 8.12
C LEU A 95 6.77 3.07 8.12
N GLU A 96 7.10 4.32 7.79
CA GLU A 96 8.49 4.81 7.81
C GLU A 96 9.14 4.64 9.18
N LYS A 97 8.44 5.03 10.25
CA LYS A 97 8.95 4.88 11.63
C LYS A 97 9.21 3.42 11.98
N GLY A 98 8.26 2.51 11.64
CA GLY A 98 8.41 1.08 11.88
C GLY A 98 9.58 0.49 11.12
N LEU A 99 9.75 0.85 9.84
CA LEU A 99 10.87 0.38 9.01
C LEU A 99 12.23 0.87 9.55
N ARG A 100 12.33 2.13 9.96
CA ARG A 100 13.54 2.67 10.60
C ARG A 100 13.88 1.97 11.91
N PHE A 101 12.87 1.70 12.73
CA PHE A 101 13.03 0.94 13.97
C PHE A 101 13.61 -0.44 13.68
N VAL A 102 12.97 -1.23 12.81
CA VAL A 102 13.43 -2.59 12.49
C VAL A 102 14.81 -2.56 11.85
N SER A 103 15.09 -1.62 10.95
CA SER A 103 16.39 -1.47 10.31
C SER A 103 17.49 -1.24 11.34
N LYS A 104 17.24 -0.40 12.34
CA LYS A 104 18.17 -0.14 13.45
C LYS A 104 18.41 -1.38 14.30
N GLU A 105 17.33 -2.06 14.73
CA GLU A 105 17.42 -3.24 15.61
C GLU A 105 18.09 -4.43 14.92
N LYS A 106 17.89 -4.59 13.59
CA LYS A 106 18.43 -5.70 12.81
C LYS A 106 19.70 -5.38 12.03
N GLY A 107 20.18 -4.14 12.07
CA GLY A 107 21.34 -3.71 11.29
C GLY A 107 21.09 -3.70 9.78
N TRP A 108 19.85 -3.52 9.35
CA TRP A 108 19.50 -3.50 7.93
C TRP A 108 19.78 -2.14 7.27
N ASP A 109 20.14 -2.15 5.98
CA ASP A 109 20.24 -0.92 5.19
C ASP A 109 18.85 -0.33 4.94
N GLU A 110 18.57 0.85 5.52
CA GLU A 110 17.27 1.52 5.36
C GLU A 110 17.10 2.23 4.01
N LYS A 111 18.17 2.44 3.23
CA LYS A 111 18.11 3.24 1.99
C LYS A 111 17.09 2.72 0.97
N PRO A 112 16.95 1.40 0.71
CA PRO A 112 15.93 0.90 -0.21
C PRO A 112 14.51 1.22 0.26
N PHE A 113 14.24 1.19 1.55
CA PHE A 113 12.96 1.54 2.14
C PHE A 113 12.64 3.02 1.97
N LEU A 114 13.60 3.89 2.28
CA LEU A 114 13.44 5.33 2.12
C LEU A 114 13.22 5.72 0.65
N LYS A 115 13.94 5.09 -0.27
CA LYS A 115 13.75 5.29 -1.73
C LYS A 115 12.33 4.92 -2.17
N ALA A 116 11.76 3.81 -1.67
CA ALA A 116 10.38 3.43 -1.95
C ALA A 116 9.37 4.43 -1.37
N LEU A 117 9.57 4.87 -0.12
CA LEU A 117 8.74 5.88 0.53
C LEU A 117 8.77 7.23 -0.20
N ASP A 118 9.93 7.65 -0.70
CA ASP A 118 10.04 8.89 -1.47
C ASP A 118 9.28 8.83 -2.79
N LYS A 119 9.35 7.70 -3.51
CA LYS A 119 8.51 7.47 -4.70
C LYS A 119 7.01 7.55 -4.39
N MET A 120 6.57 7.00 -3.24
CA MET A 120 5.18 7.13 -2.81
C MET A 120 4.77 8.59 -2.57
N LYS A 121 5.66 9.38 -1.94
CA LYS A 121 5.44 10.83 -1.72
C LYS A 121 5.31 11.59 -3.04
N GLU A 122 6.19 11.32 -4.03
CA GLU A 122 6.18 11.94 -5.36
C GLU A 122 4.83 11.78 -6.07
N ILE A 123 4.20 10.61 -5.95
CA ILE A 123 2.89 10.34 -6.54
C ILE A 123 1.71 10.62 -5.59
N GLN A 124 1.99 11.33 -4.47
CA GLN A 124 0.96 11.69 -3.48
C GLN A 124 0.17 10.49 -2.94
N TYR A 125 0.84 9.37 -2.74
CA TYR A 125 0.25 8.11 -2.24
C TYR A 125 -0.91 7.57 -3.08
N LYS A 126 -0.94 7.87 -4.39
CA LYS A 126 -1.94 7.32 -5.31
C LYS A 126 -1.55 5.90 -5.69
N ASN A 127 -2.31 4.92 -5.21
CA ASN A 127 -2.11 3.52 -5.58
C ASN A 127 -2.97 3.19 -6.81
N GLN A 128 -2.39 3.41 -7.98
CA GLN A 128 -3.03 3.16 -9.27
C GLN A 128 -2.07 2.41 -10.19
N TYR A 129 -2.56 1.39 -10.87
CA TYR A 129 -1.76 0.64 -11.83
C TYR A 129 -2.62 0.09 -12.97
N TYR A 130 -2.01 -0.09 -14.13
CA TYR A 130 -2.65 -0.76 -15.24
C TYR A 130 -2.48 -2.28 -15.11
N ALA A 131 -3.60 -3.02 -15.23
CA ALA A 131 -3.59 -4.48 -15.16
C ALA A 131 -2.83 -5.12 -16.34
N PHE A 132 -2.78 -4.44 -17.49
CA PHE A 132 -2.05 -4.92 -18.66
C PHE A 132 -0.85 -4.02 -18.94
N LYS A 133 0.31 -4.64 -19.13
CA LYS A 133 1.56 -3.95 -19.52
C LYS A 133 1.39 -3.15 -20.83
N HIS A 134 0.56 -3.65 -21.76
CA HIS A 134 0.31 -3.02 -23.04
C HIS A 134 -1.17 -2.81 -23.26
N PHE A 135 -1.52 -1.66 -23.81
CA PHE A 135 -2.89 -1.34 -24.22
C PHE A 135 -3.37 -2.35 -25.30
N LYS A 136 -4.61 -2.77 -25.19
CA LYS A 136 -5.28 -3.61 -26.18
C LYS A 136 -5.88 -2.73 -27.27
N LEU A 137 -5.72 -3.15 -28.52
CA LEU A 137 -6.25 -2.44 -29.68
C LEU A 137 -7.59 -3.06 -30.10
N ASN A 138 -8.52 -2.22 -30.55
CA ASN A 138 -9.70 -2.70 -31.25
C ASN A 138 -9.34 -3.29 -32.64
N PRO A 139 -10.23 -4.06 -33.32
CA PRO A 139 -9.94 -4.66 -34.62
C PRO A 139 -9.52 -3.67 -35.70
N SER A 140 -10.14 -2.49 -35.74
CA SER A 140 -9.79 -1.42 -36.70
C SER A 140 -8.52 -0.66 -36.33
N LYS A 141 -7.92 -0.92 -35.18
CA LYS A 141 -6.72 -0.29 -34.63
C LYS A 141 -6.82 1.24 -34.52
N THR A 142 -8.03 1.77 -34.36
CA THR A 142 -8.31 3.21 -34.19
C THR A 142 -8.36 3.60 -32.73
N LEU A 143 -8.66 2.64 -31.84
CA LEU A 143 -8.78 2.82 -30.40
C LEU A 143 -7.82 1.87 -29.66
N LYS A 144 -7.43 2.28 -28.45
CA LYS A 144 -6.71 1.43 -27.50
C LYS A 144 -7.35 1.52 -26.14
N ALA A 145 -7.35 0.41 -25.40
CA ALA A 145 -7.92 0.33 -24.05
C ALA A 145 -6.97 -0.37 -23.08
N ASN A 146 -7.11 -0.01 -21.80
CA ASN A 146 -6.49 -0.72 -20.69
C ASN A 146 -7.44 -0.76 -19.50
N VAL A 147 -7.13 -1.61 -18.54
CA VAL A 147 -7.82 -1.71 -17.26
C VAL A 147 -6.97 -1.00 -16.23
N LEU A 148 -7.51 0.07 -15.64
CA LEU A 148 -6.90 0.79 -14.53
C LEU A 148 -7.46 0.25 -13.22
N CYS A 149 -6.59 -0.21 -12.34
CA CYS A 149 -6.90 -0.56 -10.96
C CYS A 149 -6.54 0.62 -10.06
N GLU A 150 -7.45 0.98 -9.17
CA GLU A 150 -7.29 2.05 -8.19
C GLU A 150 -7.56 1.49 -6.80
N PHE A 151 -6.58 1.61 -5.91
CA PHE A 151 -6.67 1.13 -4.55
C PHE A 151 -6.65 2.32 -3.59
N ASP A 152 -7.75 2.57 -2.90
CA ASP A 152 -7.89 3.65 -1.95
C ASP A 152 -8.09 3.13 -0.51
N LEU A 153 -8.23 4.02 0.47
CA LEU A 153 -8.41 3.67 1.89
C LEU A 153 -9.58 2.71 2.13
N TYR A 154 -10.68 2.93 1.43
CA TYR A 154 -11.95 2.23 1.68
C TYR A 154 -12.49 1.48 0.47
N THR A 155 -11.85 1.60 -0.67
CA THR A 155 -12.34 1.03 -1.92
C THR A 155 -11.22 0.52 -2.81
N PHE A 156 -11.52 -0.57 -3.48
CA PHE A 156 -10.77 -1.02 -4.65
C PHE A 156 -11.67 -0.90 -5.87
N ARG A 157 -11.22 -0.18 -6.89
CA ARG A 157 -11.98 0.08 -8.12
C ARG A 157 -11.24 -0.42 -9.35
N ILE A 158 -12.01 -0.91 -10.30
CA ILE A 158 -11.51 -1.30 -11.61
C ILE A 158 -12.22 -0.45 -12.66
N PHE A 159 -11.43 0.24 -13.47
CA PHE A 159 -11.92 1.06 -14.57
C PHE A 159 -11.47 0.48 -15.92
N ILE A 160 -12.32 0.60 -16.93
CA ILE A 160 -11.88 0.50 -18.32
C ILE A 160 -11.64 1.91 -18.82
N GLU A 161 -10.44 2.15 -19.33
CA GLU A 161 -10.07 3.40 -20.00
C GLU A 161 -9.87 3.15 -21.48
N VAL A 162 -10.55 3.95 -22.31
CA VAL A 162 -10.46 3.90 -23.77
C VAL A 162 -9.87 5.20 -24.28
N TYR A 163 -8.88 5.10 -25.13
CA TYR A 163 -8.17 6.22 -25.75
C TYR A 163 -8.24 6.16 -27.26
N ASP A 164 -8.18 7.31 -27.94
CA ASP A 164 -7.85 7.34 -29.36
C ASP A 164 -6.38 6.92 -29.58
N ARG A 165 -6.05 6.56 -30.82
CA ARG A 165 -4.70 6.12 -31.18
C ARG A 165 -3.88 7.25 -31.82
N LYS A 166 -4.08 8.50 -31.43
CA LYS A 166 -3.26 9.63 -31.88
C LYS A 166 -1.88 9.62 -31.24
N LYS A 167 -0.97 10.45 -31.75
CA LYS A 167 0.37 10.62 -31.18
C LYS A 167 0.30 11.08 -29.72
N GLU A 168 -0.64 12.00 -29.44
CA GLU A 168 -1.04 12.40 -28.10
C GLU A 168 -2.43 11.81 -27.85
N PRO A 169 -2.54 10.67 -27.16
CA PRO A 169 -3.80 9.97 -27.02
C PRO A 169 -4.73 10.71 -26.07
N ASN A 170 -5.96 10.97 -26.53
CA ASN A 170 -7.00 11.52 -25.68
C ASN A 170 -7.81 10.40 -25.04
N LEU A 171 -8.11 10.55 -23.75
CA LEU A 171 -9.06 9.70 -23.04
C LEU A 171 -10.46 9.96 -23.61
N ILE A 172 -11.08 8.93 -24.20
CA ILE A 172 -12.42 9.00 -24.77
C ILE A 172 -13.46 8.60 -23.72
N SER A 173 -13.15 7.55 -22.96
CA SER A 173 -14.06 7.01 -21.94
C SER A 173 -13.27 6.44 -20.78
N LYS A 174 -13.78 6.66 -19.55
CA LYS A 174 -13.36 5.98 -18.34
C LYS A 174 -14.62 5.55 -17.60
N GLU A 175 -14.78 4.23 -17.44
CA GLU A 175 -15.96 3.64 -16.82
C GLU A 175 -15.53 2.72 -15.68
N CYS A 176 -16.12 2.92 -14.49
CA CYS A 176 -15.93 2.01 -13.36
C CYS A 176 -16.80 0.76 -13.59
N ILE A 177 -16.16 -0.38 -13.72
CA ILE A 177 -16.83 -1.67 -13.99
C ILE A 177 -16.93 -2.54 -12.74
N TYR A 178 -16.15 -2.23 -11.71
CA TYR A 178 -16.15 -2.97 -10.45
C TYR A 178 -15.68 -2.09 -9.31
N GLU A 179 -16.38 -2.17 -8.18
CA GLU A 179 -16.00 -1.54 -6.91
C GLU A 179 -16.25 -2.51 -5.76
N THR A 180 -15.29 -2.62 -4.85
CA THR A 180 -15.38 -3.43 -3.64
C THR A 180 -14.60 -2.80 -2.50
N LEU A 181 -14.69 -3.40 -1.31
CA LEU A 181 -13.80 -3.08 -0.20
C LEU A 181 -12.36 -3.53 -0.52
N PRO A 182 -11.35 -2.89 0.08
CA PRO A 182 -9.97 -3.38 0.02
C PRO A 182 -9.89 -4.76 0.70
N LEU A 183 -9.47 -5.79 -0.02
CA LEU A 183 -9.34 -7.16 0.48
C LEU A 183 -7.88 -7.52 0.70
#